data_0df60551b27b36c71debe0e2b49ad962
#
_entry.id   0df60551b27b36c71debe0e2b49ad962
#
_cell.length_a   1.000
_cell.length_b   1.000
_cell.length_c   1.000
_cell.angle_alpha   90.00
_cell.angle_beta   90.00
_cell.angle_gamma   90.00
#
_symmetry.space_group_name_H-M   'P 1'
#
loop_
_entity.id
_entity.type
_entity.pdbx_description
1 polymer ?
#
loop_
_entity_poly.entity_id
_entity_poly.type
_entity_poly.pdbx_seq_one_letter_code
_entity_poly.pdbx_strand_id
1 'polypeptide(L)'
;VTPVDLAPLAEALRERLAVIADHAHRDRDASSHLERLVTVSGRIDALIAALPAGGLDPQFRHYLERRSYDKALAWIGEHEA
;
A
#
# COMPACT_ATOMS: atom_id res chain seq x y z
N VAL A 1 -17.81 -18.27 -0.82
CA VAL A 1 -16.77 -17.41 -1.34
C VAL A 1 -16.03 -16.76 -0.17
N THR A 2 -14.74 -16.97 -0.10
CA THR A 2 -13.92 -16.34 0.93
C THR A 2 -13.67 -14.88 0.56
N PRO A 3 -14.01 -13.91 1.41
CA PRO A 3 -13.72 -12.52 1.11
C PRO A 3 -12.20 -12.30 1.03
N VAL A 4 -11.79 -11.40 0.14
CA VAL A 4 -10.40 -11.03 0.00
C VAL A 4 -9.97 -10.28 1.26
N ASP A 5 -8.89 -10.73 1.90
CA ASP A 5 -8.34 -10.06 3.06
C ASP A 5 -7.40 -8.95 2.60
N LEU A 6 -7.82 -7.71 2.78
CA LEU A 6 -7.05 -6.53 2.42
C LEU A 6 -6.24 -5.95 3.59
N ALA A 7 -6.32 -6.55 4.77
CA ALA A 7 -5.62 -6.06 5.95
C ALA A 7 -4.09 -5.99 5.75
N PRO A 8 -3.41 -7.01 5.20
CA PRO A 8 -1.97 -6.92 4.94
C PRO A 8 -1.61 -5.79 3.97
N LEU A 9 -2.43 -5.57 2.94
CA LEU A 9 -2.21 -4.48 1.99
C LEU A 9 -2.41 -3.12 2.67
N ALA A 10 -3.45 -2.99 3.49
CA ALA A 10 -3.70 -1.75 4.23
C ALA A 10 -2.53 -1.42 5.17
N GLU A 11 -1.98 -2.41 5.87
CA GLU A 11 -0.80 -2.22 6.71
C GLU A 11 0.40 -1.74 5.91
N ALA A 12 0.67 -2.36 4.77
CA ALA A 12 1.78 -1.98 3.91
C ALA A 12 1.62 -0.56 3.36
N LEU A 13 0.41 -0.16 3.01
CA LEU A 13 0.11 1.19 2.54
C LEU A 13 0.31 2.22 3.65
N ARG A 14 -0.13 1.92 4.88
CA ARG A 14 0.10 2.79 6.04
C ARG A 14 1.58 2.93 6.35
N GLU A 15 2.33 1.84 6.28
CA GLU A 15 3.77 1.84 6.49
C GLU A 15 4.47 2.73 5.47
N ARG A 16 4.06 2.66 4.20
CA ARG A 16 4.61 3.52 3.17
C ARG A 16 4.37 5.00 3.47
N LEU A 17 3.17 5.35 3.92
CA LEU A 17 2.87 6.74 4.32
C LEU A 17 3.73 7.17 5.50
N ALA A 18 3.93 6.30 6.48
CA ALA A 18 4.77 6.60 7.63
C ALA A 18 6.24 6.81 7.22
N VAL A 19 6.76 5.99 6.30
CA VAL A 19 8.12 6.14 5.78
C VAL A 19 8.27 7.47 5.06
N ILE A 20 7.33 7.83 4.20
CA ILE A 20 7.34 9.10 3.47
C ILE A 20 7.29 10.29 4.43
N ALA A 21 6.50 10.19 5.49
CA ALA A 21 6.34 11.27 6.46
C ALA A 21 7.53 11.39 7.42
N ASP A 22 8.42 10.41 7.47
CA ASP A 22 9.58 10.40 8.36
C ASP A 22 10.71 11.26 7.79
N HIS A 23 10.52 12.55 7.80
CA HIS A 23 11.49 13.51 7.27
C HIS A 23 12.79 13.53 8.07
N ALA A 24 12.71 13.27 9.38
CA ALA A 24 13.90 13.24 10.24
C ALA A 24 14.84 12.10 9.84
N HIS A 25 14.32 10.92 9.54
CA HIS A 25 15.12 9.80 9.07
C HIS A 25 15.74 10.08 7.69
N ARG A 26 14.93 10.64 6.78
CA ARG A 26 15.43 11.01 5.45
C ARG A 26 16.57 12.02 5.54
N ASP A 27 16.46 12.99 6.43
CA ASP A 27 17.48 14.04 6.60
C ASP A 27 18.76 13.52 7.25
N ARG A 28 18.65 12.52 8.15
CA ARG A 28 19.80 11.90 8.82
C ARG A 28 20.53 10.90 7.93
N ASP A 29 19.77 10.11 7.18
CA ASP A 29 20.31 9.03 6.36
C ASP A 29 19.41 8.76 5.17
N ALA A 30 19.62 9.54 4.11
CA ALA A 30 18.81 9.44 2.90
C ALA A 30 18.91 8.05 2.25
N SER A 31 20.06 7.40 2.36
CA SER A 31 20.28 6.07 1.77
C SER A 31 19.44 5.00 2.45
N SER A 32 19.47 4.95 3.78
CA SER A 32 18.64 4.03 4.57
C SER A 32 17.15 4.32 4.39
N HIS A 33 16.78 5.59 4.31
CA HIS A 33 15.40 5.99 4.08
C HIS A 33 14.90 5.47 2.72
N LEU A 34 15.72 5.61 1.67
CA LEU A 34 15.40 5.09 0.35
C LEU A 34 15.26 3.57 0.37
N GLU A 35 16.12 2.86 1.08
CA GLU A 35 16.02 1.41 1.22
C GLU A 35 14.71 0.98 1.90
N ARG A 36 14.28 1.69 2.93
CA ARG A 36 12.99 1.45 3.58
C ARG A 36 11.84 1.64 2.59
N LEU A 37 11.88 2.71 1.80
CA LEU A 37 10.85 3.01 0.82
C LEU A 37 10.79 1.94 -0.28
N VAL A 38 11.94 1.50 -0.77
CA VAL A 38 12.03 0.43 -1.76
C VAL A 38 11.48 -0.88 -1.21
N THR A 39 11.82 -1.22 0.03
CA THR A 39 11.35 -2.45 0.69
C THR A 39 9.83 -2.46 0.84
N VAL A 40 9.25 -1.38 1.36
CA VAL A 40 7.79 -1.32 1.55
C VAL A 40 7.05 -1.27 0.21
N SER A 41 7.60 -0.60 -0.78
CA SER A 41 7.00 -0.55 -2.13
C SER A 41 7.01 -1.93 -2.79
N GLY A 42 8.10 -2.69 -2.64
CA GLY A 42 8.18 -4.07 -3.12
C GLY A 42 7.17 -4.97 -2.43
N ARG A 43 6.96 -4.79 -1.13
CA ARG A 43 5.94 -5.53 -0.38
C ARG A 43 4.54 -5.21 -0.88
N ILE A 44 4.25 -3.95 -1.16
CA ILE A 44 2.96 -3.53 -1.73
C ILE A 44 2.75 -4.19 -3.09
N ASP A 45 3.74 -4.15 -3.97
CA ASP A 45 3.65 -4.74 -5.29
C ASP A 45 3.40 -6.26 -5.21
N ALA A 46 4.08 -6.95 -4.30
CA ALA A 46 3.88 -8.39 -4.09
C ALA A 46 2.47 -8.70 -3.58
N LEU A 47 1.95 -7.90 -2.66
CA LEU A 47 0.60 -8.07 -2.13
C LEU A 47 -0.46 -7.81 -3.20
N ILE A 48 -0.26 -6.80 -4.03
CA ILE A 48 -1.15 -6.51 -5.16
C ILE A 48 -1.14 -7.67 -6.16
N ALA A 49 0.03 -8.19 -6.49
CA ALA A 49 0.18 -9.31 -7.42
C ALA A 49 -0.50 -10.58 -6.91
N ALA A 50 -0.61 -10.75 -5.59
CA ALA A 50 -1.26 -11.89 -4.97
C ALA A 50 -2.79 -11.77 -4.92
N LEU A 51 -3.36 -10.60 -5.22
CA LEU A 51 -4.81 -10.40 -5.19
C LEU A 51 -5.48 -11.10 -6.37
N PRO A 52 -6.68 -11.69 -6.16
CA PRO A 52 -7.40 -12.34 -7.26
C PRO A 52 -7.89 -11.29 -8.28
N ALA A 53 -7.68 -11.60 -9.56
CA ALA A 53 -8.01 -10.68 -10.66
C ALA A 53 -9.50 -10.38 -10.78
N GLY A 54 -10.37 -11.31 -10.39
CA GLY A 54 -11.81 -11.19 -10.57
C GLY A 54 -12.61 -10.80 -9.33
N GLY A 55 -11.95 -10.64 -8.18
CA GLY A 55 -12.63 -10.41 -6.91
C GLY A 55 -12.57 -8.99 -6.38
N LEU A 56 -11.97 -8.06 -7.11
CA LEU A 56 -11.78 -6.70 -6.64
C LEU A 56 -12.83 -5.76 -7.21
N ASP A 57 -13.23 -4.77 -6.39
CA ASP A 57 -14.05 -3.67 -6.84
C ASP A 57 -13.33 -2.93 -7.97
N PRO A 58 -14.01 -2.59 -9.08
CA PRO A 58 -13.37 -1.93 -10.22
C PRO A 58 -12.69 -0.59 -9.86
N GLN A 59 -13.27 0.18 -8.96
CA GLN A 59 -12.69 1.45 -8.55
C GLN A 59 -11.43 1.26 -7.71
N PHE A 60 -11.42 0.29 -6.79
CA PHE A 60 -10.25 -0.04 -6.01
C PHE A 60 -9.13 -0.54 -6.91
N ARG A 61 -9.45 -1.42 -7.85
CA ARG A 61 -8.50 -1.92 -8.84
C ARG A 61 -7.90 -0.78 -9.65
N HIS A 62 -8.72 0.19 -10.05
CA HIS A 62 -8.25 1.38 -10.76
C HIS A 62 -7.23 2.17 -9.94
N TYR A 63 -7.48 2.36 -8.63
CA TYR A 63 -6.54 3.05 -7.75
C TYR A 63 -5.20 2.32 -7.69
N LEU A 64 -5.22 0.99 -7.60
CA LEU A 64 -4.00 0.19 -7.57
C LEU A 64 -3.22 0.28 -8.88
N GLU A 65 -3.91 0.21 -10.02
CA GLU A 65 -3.31 0.33 -11.35
C GLU A 65 -2.67 1.69 -11.57
N ARG A 66 -3.29 2.74 -11.04
CA ARG A 66 -2.80 4.10 -11.13
C ARG A 66 -1.79 4.44 -10.03
N ARG A 67 -1.51 3.51 -9.13
CA ARG A 67 -0.64 3.72 -7.97
C ARG A 67 -1.10 4.87 -7.08
N SER A 68 -2.41 5.09 -7.01
CA SER A 68 -3.05 6.05 -6.10
C SER A 68 -3.22 5.41 -4.74
N TYR A 69 -2.10 5.20 -4.02
CA TYR A 69 -2.09 4.42 -2.78
C TYR A 69 -2.85 5.09 -1.65
N ASP A 70 -2.85 6.41 -1.59
CA ASP A 70 -3.64 7.16 -0.63
C ASP A 70 -5.14 6.93 -0.83
N LYS A 71 -5.60 6.93 -2.08
CA LYS A 71 -7.00 6.65 -2.41
C LYS A 71 -7.35 5.19 -2.16
N ALA A 72 -6.43 4.28 -2.48
CA ALA A 72 -6.62 2.85 -2.21
C ALA A 72 -6.77 2.59 -0.71
N LEU A 73 -5.93 3.20 0.11
CA LEU A 73 -6.01 3.07 1.56
C LEU A 73 -7.31 3.64 2.12
N ALA A 74 -7.74 4.80 1.64
CA ALA A 74 -9.01 5.40 2.04
C ALA A 74 -10.18 4.49 1.66
N TRP A 75 -10.15 3.89 0.48
CA TRP A 75 -11.16 2.95 0.03
C TRP A 75 -11.27 1.74 0.98
N ILE A 76 -10.13 1.17 1.37
CA ILE A 76 -10.10 0.05 2.31
C ILE A 76 -10.72 0.46 3.64
N GLY A 77 -10.38 1.62 4.16
CA GLY A 77 -10.93 2.14 5.41
C GLY A 77 -12.44 2.31 5.36
N GLU A 78 -12.98 2.74 4.22
CA GLU A 78 -14.42 2.93 4.05
C GLU A 78 -15.19 1.61 3.93
N HIS A 79 -14.58 0.57 3.35
CA HIS A 79 -15.26 -0.68 3.02
C HIS A 79 -14.96 -1.83 3.97
N GLU A 80 -13.93 -1.71 4.81
CA GLU A 80 -13.55 -2.75 5.78
C GLU A 80 -13.68 -2.30 7.24
N ALA A 81 -14.12 -1.10 7.45
CA ALA A 81 -14.29 -0.56 8.81
C ALA A 81 -15.40 -1.29 9.57
#